data_5fc0db7016013b1cae410a1a0283086d
#
_entry.id   5fc0db7016013b1cae410a1a0283086d
#
_cell.length_a   1.000
_cell.length_b   1.000
_cell.length_c   1.000
_cell.angle_alpha   90.00
_cell.angle_beta   90.00
_cell.angle_gamma   90.00
#
_symmetry.space_group_name_H-M   'P 1'
#
loop_
_entity.id
_entity.type
_entity.pdbx_description
1 polymer ?
#
loop_
_entity_poly.entity_id
_entity_poly.type
_entity_poly.pdbx_seq_one_letter_code
_entity_poly.pdbx_strand_id
1 'polypeptide(L)'
;MERPIESHAPDQRPHQSERDVLREVLRDQTERGQTKSDIVIQSVQKLLRRGAITNLSKMLGRMHPADIAKVVTHLSSPKEKREIFELVRGEGKRGQALSELDGESIQQVLADLLHSDIAWLLKDLGPDDVAHILGFLPEERSKEILALMKTEDSTEVADILKY
;
A
#
# COMPACT_ATOMS: atom_id res chain seq x y z
N MET A 1 -45.36 37.76 -9.81
CA MET A 1 -44.67 37.01 -8.74
C MET A 1 -43.75 36.02 -9.39
N GLU A 2 -42.50 36.38 -9.51
CA GLU A 2 -41.49 35.48 -10.02
C GLU A 2 -40.94 34.63 -8.90
N ARG A 3 -41.00 33.31 -9.05
CA ARG A 3 -40.33 32.40 -8.17
C ARG A 3 -38.81 32.44 -8.48
N PRO A 4 -37.95 32.55 -7.49
CA PRO A 4 -36.53 32.44 -7.76
C PRO A 4 -36.24 31.06 -8.34
N ILE A 5 -35.58 31.05 -9.47
CA ILE A 5 -35.03 29.83 -10.06
C ILE A 5 -33.91 29.39 -9.13
N GLU A 6 -34.15 28.40 -8.32
CA GLU A 6 -33.08 27.72 -7.63
C GLU A 6 -32.23 26.99 -8.69
N SER A 7 -31.12 27.58 -9.03
CA SER A 7 -30.13 26.88 -9.80
C SER A 7 -29.55 25.78 -8.94
N HIS A 8 -30.06 24.59 -9.10
CA HIS A 8 -29.39 23.40 -8.61
C HIS A 8 -28.11 23.24 -9.42
N ALA A 9 -27.02 23.79 -8.89
CA ALA A 9 -25.71 23.37 -9.34
C ALA A 9 -25.56 21.89 -9.02
N PRO A 10 -25.18 21.05 -10.01
CA PRO A 10 -24.90 19.65 -9.70
C PRO A 10 -23.81 19.58 -8.66
N ASP A 11 -24.10 18.94 -7.57
CA ASP A 11 -23.14 18.72 -6.48
C ASP A 11 -21.99 17.84 -7.00
N GLN A 12 -20.96 18.48 -7.53
CA GLN A 12 -19.76 17.83 -8.00
C GLN A 12 -18.81 17.55 -6.82
N ARG A 13 -19.24 16.73 -5.89
CA ARG A 13 -18.32 16.24 -4.86
C ARG A 13 -17.52 15.09 -5.40
N PRO A 14 -16.21 15.27 -5.68
CA PRO A 14 -15.40 14.23 -6.31
C PRO A 14 -15.18 12.98 -5.45
N HIS A 15 -15.66 13.00 -4.22
CA HIS A 15 -15.51 11.91 -3.25
C HIS A 15 -16.78 11.08 -3.02
N GLN A 16 -17.85 11.38 -3.74
CA GLN A 16 -19.14 10.75 -3.48
C GLN A 16 -19.13 9.26 -3.78
N SER A 17 -18.44 8.83 -4.85
CA SER A 17 -18.33 7.42 -5.22
C SER A 17 -17.55 6.59 -4.19
N GLU A 18 -16.49 7.15 -3.62
CA GLU A 18 -15.70 6.51 -2.57
C GLU A 18 -16.52 6.35 -1.28
N ARG A 19 -17.23 7.42 -0.89
CA ARG A 19 -18.10 7.40 0.27
C ARG A 19 -19.29 6.46 0.10
N ASP A 20 -19.85 6.39 -1.10
CA ASP A 20 -20.98 5.51 -1.40
C ASP A 20 -20.56 4.04 -1.36
N VAL A 21 -19.39 3.70 -1.88
CA VAL A 21 -18.80 2.36 -1.77
C VAL A 21 -18.59 2.00 -0.30
N LEU A 22 -17.99 2.90 0.48
CA LEU A 22 -17.78 2.69 1.92
C LEU A 22 -19.10 2.49 2.67
N ARG A 23 -20.13 3.28 2.38
CA ARG A 23 -21.45 3.15 3.01
C ARG A 23 -22.12 1.82 2.67
N GLU A 24 -22.06 1.40 1.42
CA GLU A 24 -22.61 0.13 0.96
C GLU A 24 -21.94 -1.04 1.66
N VAL A 25 -20.59 -1.04 1.71
CA VAL A 25 -19.83 -2.07 2.41
C VAL A 25 -20.10 -2.04 3.91
N LEU A 26 -20.16 -0.87 4.54
CA LEU A 26 -20.49 -0.71 5.96
C LEU A 26 -21.85 -1.28 6.30
N ARG A 27 -22.86 -1.07 5.45
CA ARG A 27 -24.22 -1.59 5.67
C ARG A 27 -24.22 -3.11 5.67
N ASP A 28 -23.59 -3.74 4.68
CA ASP A 28 -23.50 -5.19 4.56
C ASP A 28 -22.72 -5.81 5.73
N GLN A 29 -21.73 -5.11 6.25
CA GLN A 29 -20.83 -5.59 7.30
C GLN A 29 -21.38 -5.47 8.71
N THR A 30 -22.19 -4.45 8.97
CA THR A 30 -22.88 -4.27 10.26
C THR A 30 -23.79 -5.46 10.53
N GLU A 31 -24.35 -6.04 9.49
CA GLU A 31 -25.17 -7.25 9.58
C GLU A 31 -24.36 -8.53 9.80
N ARG A 32 -23.05 -8.54 9.47
CA ARG A 32 -22.16 -9.71 9.52
C ARG A 32 -21.13 -9.71 10.66
N GLY A 33 -21.07 -8.65 11.46
CA GLY A 33 -20.14 -8.55 12.59
C GLY A 33 -18.66 -8.40 12.23
N GLN A 34 -18.35 -7.81 11.07
CA GLN A 34 -16.97 -7.65 10.61
C GLN A 34 -16.32 -6.38 11.17
N THR A 35 -14.97 -6.39 11.28
CA THR A 35 -14.18 -5.27 11.79
C THR A 35 -14.04 -4.13 10.77
N LYS A 36 -13.62 -2.93 11.24
CA LYS A 36 -13.28 -1.81 10.34
C LYS A 36 -12.20 -2.17 9.34
N SER A 37 -11.22 -2.97 9.74
CA SER A 37 -10.16 -3.43 8.86
C SER A 37 -10.70 -4.27 7.70
N ASP A 38 -11.63 -5.18 7.97
CA ASP A 38 -12.27 -6.00 6.93
C ASP A 38 -13.05 -5.14 5.94
N ILE A 39 -13.73 -4.11 6.42
CA ILE A 39 -14.47 -3.16 5.60
C ILE A 39 -13.54 -2.41 4.64
N VAL A 40 -12.41 -1.93 5.14
CA VAL A 40 -11.41 -1.21 4.33
C VAL A 40 -10.83 -2.12 3.27
N ILE A 41 -10.46 -3.35 3.62
CA ILE A 41 -9.94 -4.34 2.68
C ILE A 41 -10.94 -4.61 1.56
N GLN A 42 -12.21 -4.83 1.89
CA GLN A 42 -13.26 -5.07 0.90
C GLN A 42 -13.49 -3.85 0.01
N SER A 43 -13.45 -2.65 0.56
CA SER A 43 -13.58 -1.40 -0.20
C SER A 43 -12.45 -1.26 -1.23
N VAL A 44 -11.21 -1.56 -0.82
CA VAL A 44 -10.04 -1.55 -1.71
C VAL A 44 -10.21 -2.57 -2.83
N GLN A 45 -10.60 -3.80 -2.50
CA GLN A 45 -10.83 -4.86 -3.49
C GLN A 45 -11.91 -4.47 -4.50
N LYS A 46 -13.01 -3.88 -4.02
CA LYS A 46 -14.12 -3.46 -4.88
C LYS A 46 -13.69 -2.35 -5.83
N LEU A 47 -12.97 -1.35 -5.35
CA LEU A 47 -12.44 -0.26 -6.17
C LEU A 47 -11.44 -0.78 -7.21
N LEU A 48 -10.59 -1.71 -6.82
CA LEU A 48 -9.62 -2.32 -7.72
C LEU A 48 -10.31 -3.10 -8.85
N ARG A 49 -11.30 -3.91 -8.52
CA ARG A 49 -12.08 -4.67 -9.52
C ARG A 49 -12.86 -3.78 -10.47
N ARG A 50 -13.36 -2.65 -10.01
CA ARG A 50 -14.06 -1.66 -10.84
C ARG A 50 -13.12 -0.81 -11.70
N GLY A 51 -11.81 -0.91 -11.50
CA GLY A 51 -10.84 -0.07 -12.19
C GLY A 51 -10.86 1.39 -11.74
N ALA A 52 -11.40 1.68 -10.55
CA ALA A 52 -11.49 3.02 -9.98
C ALA A 52 -10.15 3.49 -9.41
N ILE A 53 -9.14 3.57 -10.26
CA ILE A 53 -7.73 3.78 -9.88
C ILE A 53 -7.51 5.13 -9.20
N THR A 54 -8.14 6.20 -9.70
CA THR A 54 -8.00 7.54 -9.11
C THR A 54 -8.55 7.58 -7.69
N ASN A 55 -9.73 7.02 -7.46
CA ASN A 55 -10.34 6.96 -6.14
C ASN A 55 -9.53 6.10 -5.19
N LEU A 56 -9.03 4.97 -5.68
CA LEU A 56 -8.20 4.05 -4.93
C LEU A 56 -6.88 4.71 -4.50
N SER A 57 -6.21 5.40 -5.43
CA SER A 57 -4.97 6.14 -5.14
C SER A 57 -5.18 7.22 -4.08
N LYS A 58 -6.29 7.95 -4.13
CA LYS A 58 -6.65 8.94 -3.11
C LYS A 58 -6.91 8.30 -1.74
N MET A 59 -7.63 7.19 -1.72
CA MET A 59 -7.91 6.46 -0.50
C MET A 59 -6.62 5.98 0.17
N LEU A 60 -5.74 5.35 -0.60
CA LEU A 60 -4.44 4.87 -0.13
C LEU A 60 -3.54 6.03 0.36
N GLY A 61 -3.63 7.19 -0.30
CA GLY A 61 -2.89 8.40 0.09
C GLY A 61 -3.24 8.92 1.48
N ARG A 62 -4.44 8.64 1.97
CA ARG A 62 -4.90 9.03 3.31
C ARG A 62 -4.66 7.98 4.38
N MET A 63 -4.33 6.76 3.97
CA MET A 63 -4.13 5.65 4.90
C MET A 63 -2.73 5.70 5.51
N HIS A 64 -2.65 5.27 6.76
CA HIS A 64 -1.36 5.04 7.41
C HIS A 64 -0.65 3.83 6.77
N PRO A 65 0.69 3.84 6.66
CA PRO A 65 1.44 2.71 6.11
C PRO A 65 1.10 1.35 6.73
N ALA A 66 0.87 1.29 8.04
CA ALA A 66 0.47 0.06 8.72
C ALA A 66 -0.89 -0.48 8.22
N ASP A 67 -1.83 0.42 7.92
CA ASP A 67 -3.15 0.03 7.39
C ASP A 67 -3.07 -0.41 5.94
N ILE A 68 -2.22 0.23 5.14
CA ILE A 68 -1.91 -0.21 3.77
C ILE A 68 -1.30 -1.62 3.80
N ALA A 69 -0.38 -1.87 4.70
CA ALA A 69 0.23 -3.18 4.88
C ALA A 69 -0.80 -4.27 5.23
N LYS A 70 -1.76 -3.95 6.09
CA LYS A 70 -2.87 -4.87 6.40
C LYS A 70 -3.70 -5.21 5.16
N VAL A 71 -4.02 -4.21 4.35
CA VAL A 71 -4.76 -4.42 3.10
C VAL A 71 -3.98 -5.35 2.17
N VAL A 72 -2.71 -5.04 1.92
CA VAL A 72 -1.85 -5.84 1.02
C VAL A 72 -1.70 -7.27 1.53
N THR A 73 -1.45 -7.45 2.81
CA THR A 73 -1.30 -8.78 3.43
C THR A 73 -2.55 -9.65 3.24
N HIS A 74 -3.73 -9.06 3.30
CA HIS A 74 -5.00 -9.79 3.18
C HIS A 74 -5.48 -10.01 1.73
N LEU A 75 -4.84 -9.40 0.76
CA LEU A 75 -5.11 -9.72 -0.64
C LEU A 75 -4.55 -11.09 -0.99
N SER A 76 -5.33 -11.91 -1.68
CA SER A 76 -4.92 -13.28 -2.01
C SER A 76 -4.10 -13.36 -3.31
N SER A 77 -4.27 -12.41 -4.21
CA SER A 77 -3.58 -12.40 -5.50
C SER A 77 -2.26 -11.61 -5.43
N PRO A 78 -1.12 -12.22 -5.79
CA PRO A 78 0.14 -11.48 -5.90
C PRO A 78 0.07 -10.27 -6.84
N LYS A 79 -0.70 -10.41 -7.92
CA LYS A 79 -0.93 -9.31 -8.87
C LYS A 79 -1.64 -8.13 -8.21
N GLU A 80 -2.71 -8.39 -7.45
CA GLU A 80 -3.44 -7.34 -6.73
C GLU A 80 -2.56 -6.68 -5.68
N LYS A 81 -1.74 -7.43 -4.96
CA LYS A 81 -0.77 -6.88 -4.00
C LYS A 81 0.18 -5.90 -4.67
N ARG A 82 0.74 -6.25 -5.82
CA ARG A 82 1.63 -5.37 -6.59
C ARG A 82 0.91 -4.14 -7.10
N GLU A 83 -0.30 -4.29 -7.63
CA GLU A 83 -1.10 -3.16 -8.13
C GLU A 83 -1.40 -2.15 -7.02
N ILE A 84 -1.83 -2.61 -5.85
CA ILE A 84 -2.08 -1.73 -4.70
C ILE A 84 -0.80 -1.04 -4.24
N PHE A 85 0.28 -1.78 -4.12
CA PHE A 85 1.56 -1.23 -3.68
C PHE A 85 2.08 -0.13 -4.61
N GLU A 86 1.94 -0.31 -5.92
CA GLU A 86 2.32 0.69 -6.92
C GLU A 86 1.48 1.97 -6.86
N LEU A 87 0.24 1.88 -6.41
CA LEU A 87 -0.66 3.02 -6.29
C LEU A 87 -0.39 3.88 -5.05
N VAL A 88 0.39 3.40 -4.10
CA VAL A 88 0.72 4.13 -2.88
C VAL A 88 1.59 5.33 -3.23
N ARG A 89 1.11 6.52 -2.90
CA ARG A 89 1.79 7.80 -3.10
C ARG A 89 2.21 8.39 -1.75
N GLY A 90 3.24 9.18 -1.77
CA GLY A 90 3.80 9.82 -0.59
C GLY A 90 5.25 9.42 -0.36
N GLU A 91 6.07 10.38 0.01
CA GLU A 91 7.49 10.17 0.24
C GLU A 91 7.71 9.20 1.40
N GLY A 92 8.48 8.15 1.14
CA GLY A 92 8.81 7.12 2.13
C GLY A 92 7.66 6.19 2.53
N LYS A 93 6.45 6.44 2.07
CA LYS A 93 5.27 5.69 2.49
C LYS A 93 5.29 4.23 2.04
N ARG A 94 5.75 3.96 0.81
CA ARG A 94 5.92 2.60 0.31
C ARG A 94 6.94 1.80 1.13
N GLY A 95 8.07 2.42 1.45
CA GLY A 95 9.10 1.79 2.27
C GLY A 95 8.57 1.45 3.66
N GLN A 96 7.85 2.36 4.29
CA GLN A 96 7.24 2.13 5.60
C GLN A 96 6.18 1.02 5.54
N ALA A 97 5.31 1.03 4.54
CA ALA A 97 4.34 -0.03 4.34
C ALA A 97 5.02 -1.39 4.11
N LEU A 98 6.08 -1.41 3.35
CA LEU A 98 6.87 -2.61 3.08
C LEU A 98 7.44 -3.22 4.36
N SER A 99 7.91 -2.40 5.30
CA SER A 99 8.44 -2.87 6.58
C SER A 99 7.37 -3.54 7.47
N GLU A 100 6.11 -3.24 7.24
CA GLU A 100 4.97 -3.78 8.00
C GLU A 100 4.33 -5.02 7.34
N LEU A 101 4.75 -5.39 6.12
CA LEU A 101 4.21 -6.54 5.41
C LEU A 101 4.72 -7.87 5.99
N ASP A 102 3.93 -8.93 5.81
CA ASP A 102 4.41 -10.29 6.03
C ASP A 102 5.45 -10.70 4.98
N GLY A 103 6.25 -11.73 5.30
CA GLY A 103 7.34 -12.16 4.44
C GLY A 103 6.91 -12.58 3.03
N GLU A 104 5.79 -13.28 2.93
CA GLU A 104 5.23 -13.71 1.64
C GLU A 104 4.85 -12.50 0.78
N SER A 105 4.18 -11.52 1.36
CA SER A 105 3.80 -10.29 0.66
C SER A 105 5.01 -9.47 0.22
N ILE A 106 6.05 -9.40 1.06
CA ILE A 106 7.34 -8.75 0.69
C ILE A 106 7.91 -9.41 -0.56
N GLN A 107 8.01 -10.73 -0.58
CA GLN A 107 8.51 -11.48 -1.73
C GLN A 107 7.67 -11.22 -2.99
N GLN A 108 6.36 -11.24 -2.87
CA GLN A 108 5.44 -11.05 -3.99
C GLN A 108 5.48 -9.64 -4.55
N VAL A 109 5.52 -8.64 -3.68
CA VAL A 109 5.56 -7.23 -4.09
C VAL A 109 6.89 -6.86 -4.75
N LEU A 110 8.00 -7.41 -4.25
CA LEU A 110 9.34 -7.09 -4.75
C LEU A 110 9.82 -7.99 -5.90
N ALA A 111 9.08 -9.06 -6.23
CA ALA A 111 9.53 -10.09 -7.18
C ALA A 111 9.97 -9.53 -8.54
N ASP A 112 9.20 -8.59 -9.09
CA ASP A 112 9.42 -8.05 -10.43
C ASP A 112 10.08 -6.66 -10.45
N LEU A 113 10.45 -6.14 -9.28
CA LEU A 113 11.11 -4.84 -9.20
C LEU A 113 12.60 -4.93 -9.49
N LEU A 114 13.13 -3.89 -10.12
CA LEU A 114 14.57 -3.73 -10.31
C LEU A 114 15.26 -3.53 -8.96
N HIS A 115 16.50 -4.00 -8.83
CA HIS A 115 17.29 -3.81 -7.62
C HIS A 115 17.48 -2.34 -7.27
N SER A 116 17.62 -1.47 -8.27
CA SER A 116 17.70 -0.02 -8.07
C SER A 116 16.41 0.57 -7.49
N ASP A 117 15.25 0.08 -7.92
CA ASP A 117 13.97 0.53 -7.40
C ASP A 117 13.78 0.07 -5.95
N ILE A 118 14.19 -1.14 -5.63
CA ILE A 118 14.16 -1.64 -4.27
C ILE A 118 15.09 -0.83 -3.37
N ALA A 119 16.32 -0.58 -3.80
CA ALA A 119 17.26 0.26 -3.06
C ALA A 119 16.68 1.67 -2.78
N TRP A 120 16.01 2.24 -3.75
CA TRP A 120 15.32 3.52 -3.60
C TRP A 120 14.20 3.45 -2.55
N LEU A 121 13.39 2.40 -2.55
CA LEU A 121 12.32 2.20 -1.55
C LEU A 121 12.87 2.07 -0.13
N LEU A 122 14.03 1.50 0.03
CA LEU A 122 14.64 1.22 1.32
C LEU A 122 15.53 2.36 1.86
N LYS A 123 15.81 3.37 1.05
CA LYS A 123 16.81 4.41 1.36
C LYS A 123 16.58 5.18 2.66
N ASP A 124 15.34 5.37 3.07
CA ASP A 124 14.97 6.17 4.25
C ASP A 124 14.60 5.30 5.45
N LEU A 125 14.67 3.98 5.32
CA LEU A 125 14.42 3.05 6.41
C LEU A 125 15.66 2.84 7.27
N GLY A 126 15.44 2.57 8.56
CA GLY A 126 16.51 2.19 9.45
C GLY A 126 17.14 0.84 9.07
N PRO A 127 18.39 0.58 9.51
CA PRO A 127 19.10 -0.66 9.16
C PRO A 127 18.36 -1.94 9.56
N ASP A 128 17.67 -1.95 10.69
CA ASP A 128 16.88 -3.10 11.15
C ASP A 128 15.73 -3.43 10.20
N ASP A 129 15.01 -2.42 9.73
CA ASP A 129 13.91 -2.61 8.79
C ASP A 129 14.40 -3.07 7.42
N VAL A 130 15.51 -2.50 6.95
CA VAL A 130 16.14 -2.93 5.68
C VAL A 130 16.58 -4.40 5.79
N ALA A 131 17.24 -4.78 6.86
CA ALA A 131 17.65 -6.16 7.09
C ALA A 131 16.47 -7.11 7.17
N HIS A 132 15.40 -6.71 7.85
CA HIS A 132 14.17 -7.48 7.92
C HIS A 132 13.59 -7.76 6.53
N ILE A 133 13.48 -6.74 5.69
CA ILE A 133 12.94 -6.87 4.33
C ILE A 133 13.85 -7.73 3.45
N LEU A 134 15.13 -7.44 3.43
CA LEU A 134 16.10 -8.17 2.61
C LEU A 134 16.26 -9.63 3.03
N GLY A 135 16.00 -9.93 4.30
CA GLY A 135 16.00 -11.30 4.83
C GLY A 135 15.00 -12.24 4.16
N PHE A 136 13.96 -11.71 3.53
CA PHE A 136 12.97 -12.49 2.77
C PHE A 136 13.33 -12.68 1.29
N LEU A 137 14.40 -12.06 0.82
CA LEU A 137 14.88 -12.19 -0.55
C LEU A 137 16.04 -13.20 -0.65
N PRO A 138 16.27 -13.78 -1.83
CA PRO A 138 17.46 -14.61 -2.04
C PRO A 138 18.74 -13.83 -1.71
N GLU A 139 19.72 -14.52 -1.13
CA GLU A 139 20.97 -13.91 -0.65
C GLU A 139 21.68 -13.10 -1.73
N GLU A 140 21.79 -13.63 -2.95
CA GLU A 140 22.43 -12.94 -4.08
C GLU A 140 21.72 -11.64 -4.43
N ARG A 141 20.40 -11.66 -4.42
CA ARG A 141 19.57 -10.48 -4.70
C ARG A 141 19.75 -9.42 -3.62
N SER A 142 19.77 -9.83 -2.37
CA SER A 142 20.02 -8.94 -1.23
C SER A 142 21.39 -8.27 -1.31
N LYS A 143 22.42 -9.00 -1.68
CA LYS A 143 23.78 -8.47 -1.88
C LYS A 143 23.83 -7.41 -2.99
N GLU A 144 23.16 -7.67 -4.11
CA GLU A 144 23.11 -6.73 -5.23
C GLU A 144 22.37 -5.44 -4.86
N ILE A 145 21.27 -5.56 -4.11
CA ILE A 145 20.53 -4.40 -3.61
C ILE A 145 21.39 -3.58 -2.64
N LEU A 146 22.04 -4.23 -1.70
CA LEU A 146 22.95 -3.56 -0.74
C LEU A 146 24.07 -2.81 -1.42
N ALA A 147 24.61 -3.36 -2.52
CA ALA A 147 25.66 -2.71 -3.30
C ALA A 147 25.22 -1.39 -3.94
N LEU A 148 23.92 -1.20 -4.15
CA LEU A 148 23.33 0.01 -4.69
C LEU A 148 22.97 1.04 -3.61
N MET A 149 23.00 0.66 -2.34
CA MET A 149 22.71 1.55 -1.22
C MET A 149 23.98 2.33 -0.81
N LYS A 150 23.80 3.40 -0.02
CA LYS A 150 24.94 4.15 0.50
C LYS A 150 25.81 3.25 1.37
N THR A 151 27.14 3.40 1.25
CA THR A 151 28.12 2.51 1.88
C THR A 151 27.96 2.33 3.38
N GLU A 152 27.63 3.41 4.11
CA GLU A 152 27.45 3.34 5.57
C GLU A 152 26.25 2.48 5.94
N ASP A 153 25.11 2.74 5.29
CA ASP A 153 23.86 2.00 5.54
C ASP A 153 23.99 0.54 5.14
N SER A 154 24.68 0.25 4.04
CA SER A 154 24.85 -1.11 3.54
C SER A 154 25.75 -1.97 4.44
N THR A 155 26.77 -1.39 5.05
CA THR A 155 27.65 -2.09 6.00
C THR A 155 26.89 -2.51 7.25
N GLU A 156 26.13 -1.61 7.82
CA GLU A 156 25.32 -1.88 9.03
C GLU A 156 24.25 -2.95 8.76
N VAL A 157 23.56 -2.86 7.63
CA VAL A 157 22.57 -3.87 7.20
C VAL A 157 23.22 -5.22 6.97
N ALA A 158 24.38 -5.26 6.32
CA ALA A 158 25.12 -6.50 6.07
C ALA A 158 25.53 -7.18 7.38
N ASP A 159 25.93 -6.42 8.38
CA ASP A 159 26.26 -6.95 9.70
C ASP A 159 25.03 -7.54 10.42
N ILE A 160 23.89 -6.91 10.32
CA ILE A 160 22.62 -7.43 10.86
C ILE A 160 22.21 -8.73 10.17
N LEU A 161 22.34 -8.81 8.84
CA LEU A 161 21.96 -9.98 8.06
C LEU A 161 22.84 -11.22 8.33
N LYS A 162 24.03 -11.06 8.91
CA LYS A 162 24.90 -12.16 9.30
C LYS A 162 24.36 -12.94 10.53
N TYR A 163 23.49 -12.34 11.27
CA TYR A 163 22.88 -12.91 12.44
C TYR A 163 21.42 -13.30 12.15
#